data_79cabee747d2793da77194ca96f6a5e6
#
_entry.id   79cabee747d2793da77194ca96f6a5e6
#
_cell.length_a   1.000
_cell.length_b   1.000
_cell.length_c   1.000
_cell.angle_alpha   90.00
_cell.angle_beta   90.00
_cell.angle_gamma   90.00
#
_symmetry.space_group_name_H-M   'P 1'
#
loop_
_entity.id
_entity.type
_entity.pdbx_description
1 polymer ?
#
loop_
_entity_poly.entity_id
_entity_poly.type
_entity_poly.pdbx_seq_one_letter_code
_entity_poly.pdbx_strand_id
1 'polypeptide(L)'
;MFHDSAHAAARFGLSDAGNIYGRLTNSTQDVLEKRIAALEGGVAALAVASGAAAIAYTIEALAQAGDHIVAQKTIYGGTYNLLENTLTRQGIQTTFVNVHDIQEVEDAVQEQTKAIYLETLGNPCLLYTSPS
;
A
#
# COMPACT_ATOMS: atom_id res chain seq x y z
N MET A 1 -1.68 17.97 23.30
CA MET A 1 -0.72 18.47 24.31
C MET A 1 -1.02 17.79 25.63
N PHE A 2 -0.02 17.42 26.44
CA PHE A 2 -0.24 16.86 27.77
C PHE A 2 -0.59 17.97 28.76
N HIS A 3 -1.48 17.67 29.71
CA HIS A 3 -1.88 18.66 30.71
C HIS A 3 -0.82 18.84 31.80
N ASP A 4 -0.17 17.72 32.18
CA ASP A 4 0.91 17.66 33.17
C ASP A 4 1.78 16.42 32.97
N SER A 5 2.79 16.23 33.82
CA SER A 5 3.69 15.08 33.75
C SER A 5 3.02 13.74 34.09
N ALA A 6 2.02 13.74 34.96
CA ALA A 6 1.26 12.53 35.31
C ALA A 6 0.40 12.07 34.13
N HIS A 7 -0.24 13.01 33.44
CA HIS A 7 -0.97 12.73 32.20
C HIS A 7 -0.04 12.19 31.10
N ALA A 8 1.14 12.78 30.93
CA ALA A 8 2.13 12.27 29.99
C ALA A 8 2.58 10.84 30.36
N ALA A 9 2.86 10.58 31.62
CA ALA A 9 3.25 9.23 32.09
C ALA A 9 2.15 8.20 31.85
N ALA A 10 0.88 8.56 32.11
CA ALA A 10 -0.25 7.69 31.87
C ALA A 10 -0.40 7.33 30.37
N ARG A 11 -0.18 8.30 29.47
CA ARG A 11 -0.21 8.11 28.02
C ARG A 11 0.94 7.21 27.54
N PHE A 12 2.16 7.48 27.96
CA PHE A 12 3.32 6.65 27.61
C PHE A 12 3.24 5.25 28.24
N GLY A 13 2.66 5.13 29.42
CA GLY A 13 2.41 3.84 30.07
C GLY A 13 1.18 3.08 29.55
N LEU A 14 0.47 3.62 28.54
CA LEU A 14 -0.73 3.04 27.92
C LEU A 14 -1.91 2.83 28.88
N SER A 15 -1.89 3.46 30.05
CA SER A 15 -3.02 3.45 31.01
C SER A 15 -4.10 4.45 30.67
N ASP A 16 -3.78 5.45 29.84
CA ASP A 16 -4.72 6.43 29.29
C ASP A 16 -4.63 6.43 27.76
N ALA A 17 -5.77 6.25 27.09
CA ALA A 17 -5.84 6.20 25.64
C ALA A 17 -5.66 7.60 25.02
N GLY A 18 -4.88 7.70 23.95
CA GLY A 18 -4.74 8.92 23.16
C GLY A 18 -3.39 9.08 22.50
N ASN A 19 -3.19 10.25 21.87
CA ASN A 19 -1.99 10.55 21.11
C ASN A 19 -0.80 10.79 22.03
N ILE A 20 0.34 10.12 21.74
CA ILE A 20 1.57 10.17 22.49
C ILE A 20 2.62 11.00 21.76
N TYR A 21 2.94 10.56 20.55
CA TYR A 21 4.01 11.08 19.73
C TYR A 21 3.59 11.09 18.26
N GLY A 22 3.81 12.18 17.54
CA GLY A 22 3.28 12.42 16.19
C GLY A 22 3.61 11.35 15.14
N ARG A 23 4.70 10.61 15.31
CA ARG A 23 5.05 9.49 14.45
C ARG A 23 4.22 8.23 14.74
N LEU A 24 3.81 8.03 15.97
CA LEU A 24 3.01 6.87 16.40
C LEU A 24 1.51 7.16 16.29
N THR A 25 1.10 8.32 16.79
CA THR A 25 -0.31 8.74 16.81
C THR A 25 -0.41 10.24 16.63
N ASN A 26 -1.30 10.70 15.77
CA ASN A 26 -1.55 12.12 15.53
C ASN A 26 -3.04 12.36 15.27
N SER A 27 -3.64 13.32 15.95
CA SER A 27 -5.08 13.59 15.85
C SER A 27 -5.54 14.02 14.46
N THR A 28 -4.72 14.76 13.74
CA THR A 28 -5.04 15.21 12.37
C THR A 28 -5.01 14.04 11.39
N GLN A 29 -3.98 13.19 11.47
CA GLN A 29 -3.89 11.97 10.67
C GLN A 29 -5.03 11.00 11.00
N ASP A 30 -5.39 10.85 12.27
CA ASP A 30 -6.48 9.99 12.72
C ASP A 30 -7.84 10.42 12.12
N VAL A 31 -8.11 11.72 12.03
CA VAL A 31 -9.31 12.24 11.37
C VAL A 31 -9.32 11.88 9.88
N LEU A 32 -8.21 12.05 9.18
CA LEU A 32 -8.08 11.67 7.77
C LEU A 32 -8.29 10.17 7.58
N GLU A 33 -7.60 9.35 8.36
CA GLU A 33 -7.66 7.89 8.30
C GLU A 33 -9.08 7.36 8.53
N LYS A 34 -9.76 7.83 9.57
CA LYS A 34 -11.15 7.46 9.85
C LYS A 34 -12.10 7.88 8.73
N ARG A 35 -11.89 9.05 8.16
CA ARG A 35 -12.74 9.58 7.08
C ARG A 35 -12.57 8.77 5.79
N ILE A 36 -11.33 8.47 5.41
CA ILE A 36 -11.06 7.64 4.23
C ILE A 36 -11.58 6.21 4.44
N ALA A 37 -11.35 5.61 5.60
CA ALA A 37 -11.89 4.29 5.91
C ALA A 37 -13.43 4.26 5.77
N ALA A 38 -14.12 5.28 6.26
CA ALA A 38 -15.58 5.38 6.13
C ALA A 38 -16.05 5.57 4.69
N LEU A 39 -15.34 6.38 3.89
CA LEU A 39 -15.66 6.61 2.48
C LEU A 39 -15.47 5.36 1.61
N GLU A 40 -14.43 4.59 1.90
CA GLU A 40 -14.11 3.36 1.18
C GLU A 40 -14.83 2.11 1.74
N GLY A 41 -15.58 2.24 2.83
CA GLY A 41 -16.22 1.12 3.52
C GLY A 41 -15.22 0.16 4.17
N GLY A 42 -14.00 0.64 4.45
CA GLY A 42 -12.93 -0.13 5.06
C GLY A 42 -12.99 -0.15 6.58
N VAL A 43 -12.32 -1.10 7.18
CA VAL A 43 -12.19 -1.24 8.64
C VAL A 43 -11.27 -0.17 9.21
N ALA A 44 -10.20 0.17 8.49
CA ALA A 44 -9.21 1.16 8.88
C ALA A 44 -8.46 1.70 7.65
N ALA A 45 -7.77 2.81 7.84
CA ALA A 45 -6.83 3.37 6.89
C ALA A 45 -5.56 3.81 7.60
N LEU A 46 -4.46 3.88 6.88
CA LEU A 46 -3.17 4.36 7.38
C LEU A 46 -2.65 5.45 6.45
N ALA A 47 -2.41 6.63 7.01
CA ALA A 47 -1.76 7.73 6.29
C ALA A 47 -0.24 7.57 6.34
N VAL A 48 0.40 7.66 5.19
CA VAL A 48 1.85 7.57 5.03
C VAL A 48 2.39 8.78 4.27
N ALA A 49 3.71 8.97 4.29
CA ALA A 49 4.35 10.18 3.77
C ALA A 49 4.30 10.33 2.25
N SER A 50 4.04 9.26 1.49
CA SER A 50 3.98 9.28 0.02
C SER A 50 3.20 8.09 -0.53
N GLY A 51 2.74 8.21 -1.79
CA GLY A 51 2.13 7.09 -2.51
C GLY A 51 3.10 5.93 -2.70
N ALA A 52 4.38 6.20 -2.95
CA ALA A 52 5.40 5.14 -3.05
C ALA A 52 5.54 4.36 -1.74
N ALA A 53 5.51 5.05 -0.59
CA ALA A 53 5.51 4.40 0.73
C ALA A 53 4.24 3.56 0.94
N ALA A 54 3.07 4.06 0.51
CA ALA A 54 1.82 3.32 0.61
C ALA A 54 1.87 2.00 -0.17
N ILE A 55 2.40 2.03 -1.39
CA ILE A 55 2.55 0.83 -2.21
C ILE A 55 3.55 -0.14 -1.59
N ALA A 56 4.74 0.34 -1.21
CA ALA A 56 5.78 -0.50 -0.61
C ALA A 56 5.28 -1.20 0.66
N TYR A 57 4.68 -0.46 1.59
CA TYR A 57 4.16 -1.03 2.83
C TYR A 57 3.00 -2.00 2.60
N THR A 58 2.14 -1.74 1.62
CA THR A 58 1.06 -2.67 1.27
C THR A 58 1.62 -4.00 0.79
N ILE A 59 2.60 -3.98 -0.09
CA ILE A 59 3.20 -5.21 -0.61
C ILE A 59 3.98 -5.94 0.48
N GLU A 60 4.77 -5.24 1.29
CA GLU A 60 5.51 -5.83 2.41
C GLU A 60 4.60 -6.42 3.49
N ALA A 61 3.39 -5.88 3.65
CA ALA A 61 2.38 -6.44 4.55
C ALA A 61 1.75 -7.73 4.01
N LEU A 62 1.68 -7.91 2.69
CA LEU A 62 1.03 -9.05 2.03
C LEU A 62 1.99 -10.17 1.65
N ALA A 63 3.25 -9.85 1.35
CA ALA A 63 4.22 -10.76 0.76
C ALA A 63 5.55 -10.74 1.50
N GLN A 64 6.21 -11.88 1.52
CA GLN A 64 7.54 -12.08 2.08
C GLN A 64 8.45 -12.80 1.07
N ALA A 65 9.72 -13.01 1.42
CA ALA A 65 10.65 -13.74 0.58
C ALA A 65 10.09 -15.12 0.18
N GLY A 66 10.09 -15.41 -1.12
CA GLY A 66 9.50 -16.60 -1.70
C GLY A 66 8.09 -16.41 -2.26
N ASP A 67 7.42 -15.31 -1.93
CA ASP A 67 6.09 -14.98 -2.45
C ASP A 67 6.14 -14.32 -3.83
N HIS A 68 4.98 -14.25 -4.47
CA HIS A 68 4.81 -13.79 -5.83
C HIS A 68 3.70 -12.74 -5.92
N ILE A 69 3.89 -11.76 -6.82
CA ILE A 69 2.93 -10.72 -7.15
C ILE A 69 2.66 -10.76 -8.66
N VAL A 70 1.41 -10.64 -9.05
CA VAL A 70 1.03 -10.37 -10.44
C VAL A 70 0.78 -8.86 -10.55
N ALA A 71 1.36 -8.20 -11.53
CA ALA A 71 1.22 -6.75 -11.70
C ALA A 71 0.90 -6.38 -13.15
N GLN A 72 0.14 -5.31 -13.30
CA GLN A 72 -0.12 -4.73 -14.62
C GLN A 72 1.15 -4.16 -15.24
N LYS A 73 1.37 -4.37 -16.55
CA LYS A 73 2.54 -3.85 -17.28
C LYS A 73 2.61 -2.32 -17.34
N THR A 74 1.46 -1.65 -17.32
CA THR A 74 1.33 -0.20 -17.54
C THR A 74 1.14 0.57 -16.24
N ILE A 75 1.84 0.20 -15.19
CA ILE A 75 1.84 0.89 -13.90
C ILE A 75 2.85 2.04 -13.89
N TYR A 76 2.73 2.91 -12.88
CA TYR A 76 3.70 3.99 -12.64
C TYR A 76 5.14 3.46 -12.59
N GLY A 77 6.05 4.15 -13.28
CA GLY A 77 7.44 3.69 -13.42
C GLY A 77 8.18 3.46 -12.11
N GLY A 78 7.89 4.26 -11.07
CA GLY A 78 8.45 4.05 -9.73
C GLY A 78 7.98 2.75 -9.10
N THR A 79 6.71 2.39 -9.28
CA THR A 79 6.15 1.12 -8.81
C THR A 79 6.71 -0.05 -9.61
N TYR A 80 6.84 0.10 -10.92
CA TYR A 80 7.48 -0.91 -11.77
C TYR A 80 8.90 -1.21 -11.28
N ASN A 81 9.71 -0.17 -11.05
CA ASN A 81 11.06 -0.32 -10.54
C ASN A 81 11.11 -0.95 -9.13
N LEU A 82 10.17 -0.61 -8.25
CA LEU A 82 10.03 -1.23 -6.93
C LEU A 82 9.82 -2.75 -7.06
N LEU A 83 8.86 -3.16 -7.88
CA LEU A 83 8.51 -4.56 -8.08
C LEU A 83 9.61 -5.35 -8.80
N GLU A 84 10.13 -4.81 -9.90
CA GLU A 84 11.10 -5.50 -10.76
C GLU A 84 12.49 -5.62 -10.12
N ASN A 85 12.93 -4.55 -9.44
CA ASN A 85 14.31 -4.49 -8.95
C ASN A 85 14.42 -4.59 -7.43
N THR A 86 13.68 -3.76 -6.69
CA THR A 86 13.86 -3.65 -5.24
C THR A 86 13.34 -4.88 -4.51
N LEU A 87 12.09 -5.26 -4.77
CA LEU A 87 11.45 -6.40 -4.11
C LEU A 87 11.99 -7.74 -4.58
N THR A 88 12.46 -7.84 -5.83
CA THR A 88 13.16 -9.03 -6.34
C THR A 88 14.42 -9.34 -5.52
N ARG A 89 15.16 -8.30 -5.11
CA ARG A 89 16.32 -8.46 -4.22
C ARG A 89 15.95 -8.93 -2.81
N GLN A 90 14.71 -8.69 -2.40
CA GLN A 90 14.14 -9.17 -1.14
C GLN A 90 13.48 -10.55 -1.27
N GLY A 91 13.56 -11.17 -2.45
CA GLY A 91 13.03 -12.50 -2.70
C GLY A 91 11.54 -12.53 -3.09
N ILE A 92 10.91 -11.39 -3.35
CA ILE A 92 9.54 -11.31 -3.85
C ILE A 92 9.58 -11.20 -5.37
N GLN A 93 8.98 -12.16 -6.07
CA GLN A 93 8.96 -12.19 -7.53
C GLN A 93 7.70 -11.53 -8.08
N THR A 94 7.82 -10.90 -9.24
CA THR A 94 6.67 -10.27 -9.90
C THR A 94 6.56 -10.71 -11.35
N THR A 95 5.36 -11.09 -11.78
CA THR A 95 5.01 -11.30 -13.19
C THR A 95 4.16 -10.14 -13.68
N PHE A 96 4.63 -9.46 -14.73
CA PHE A 96 3.91 -8.35 -15.36
C PHE A 96 3.03 -8.86 -16.50
N VAL A 97 1.76 -8.48 -16.46
CA VAL A 97 0.72 -8.97 -17.39
C VAL A 97 -0.04 -7.83 -18.06
N ASN A 98 -0.66 -8.14 -19.20
CA ASN A 98 -1.66 -7.28 -19.79
C ASN A 98 -3.02 -7.59 -19.14
N VAL A 99 -3.51 -6.67 -18.31
CA VAL A 99 -4.77 -6.85 -17.55
C VAL A 99 -6.04 -6.88 -18.41
N HIS A 100 -5.94 -6.51 -19.68
CA HIS A 100 -7.04 -6.65 -20.63
C HIS A 100 -7.15 -8.08 -21.22
N ASP A 101 -6.14 -8.89 -21.01
CA ASP A 101 -6.15 -10.31 -21.33
C ASP A 101 -6.28 -11.13 -20.04
N ILE A 102 -7.51 -11.55 -19.76
CA ILE A 102 -7.83 -12.31 -18.54
C ILE A 102 -7.07 -13.62 -18.49
N GLN A 103 -6.84 -14.27 -19.65
CA GLN A 103 -6.10 -15.51 -19.71
C GLN A 103 -4.64 -15.31 -19.31
N GLU A 104 -4.00 -14.22 -19.76
CA GLU A 104 -2.61 -13.89 -19.34
C GLU A 104 -2.53 -13.67 -17.82
N VAL A 105 -3.56 -13.05 -17.23
CA VAL A 105 -3.63 -12.86 -15.77
C VAL A 105 -3.77 -14.19 -15.04
N GLU A 106 -4.69 -15.06 -15.50
CA GLU A 106 -4.92 -16.37 -14.88
C GLU A 106 -3.68 -17.26 -14.97
N ASP A 107 -3.03 -17.28 -16.13
CA ASP A 107 -1.81 -18.07 -16.36
C ASP A 107 -0.60 -17.58 -15.52
N ALA A 108 -0.59 -16.31 -15.15
CA ALA A 108 0.45 -15.73 -14.31
C ALA A 108 0.28 -16.04 -12.81
N VAL A 109 -0.92 -16.43 -12.36
CA VAL A 109 -1.17 -16.76 -10.95
C VAL A 109 -0.51 -18.08 -10.59
N GLN A 110 0.25 -18.07 -9.51
CA GLN A 110 0.97 -19.21 -8.96
C GLN A 110 0.48 -19.52 -7.54
N GLU A 111 0.86 -20.67 -6.98
CA GLU A 111 0.48 -21.05 -5.63
C GLU A 111 0.93 -20.02 -4.59
N GLN A 112 2.12 -19.44 -4.77
CA GLN A 112 2.70 -18.42 -3.90
C GLN A 112 2.26 -16.98 -4.22
N THR A 113 1.34 -16.77 -5.17
CA THR A 113 0.82 -15.43 -5.48
C THR A 113 0.00 -14.88 -4.32
N LYS A 114 0.37 -13.71 -3.80
CA LYS A 114 -0.27 -13.05 -2.66
C LYS A 114 -1.15 -11.88 -3.05
N ALA A 115 -0.86 -11.26 -4.20
CA ALA A 115 -1.63 -10.10 -4.66
C ALA A 115 -1.58 -9.96 -6.18
N ILE A 116 -2.61 -9.30 -6.69
CA ILE A 116 -2.66 -8.76 -8.06
C ILE A 116 -2.68 -7.24 -7.94
N TYR A 117 -1.67 -6.56 -8.46
CA TYR A 117 -1.52 -5.12 -8.39
C TYR A 117 -1.94 -4.45 -9.70
N LEU A 118 -2.91 -3.55 -9.62
CA LEU A 118 -3.51 -2.84 -10.75
C LEU A 118 -3.57 -1.35 -10.48
N GLU A 119 -3.50 -0.55 -11.54
CA GLU A 119 -3.80 0.90 -11.52
C GLU A 119 -4.92 1.19 -12.48
N THR A 120 -6.00 1.78 -11.99
CA THR A 120 -7.17 2.16 -12.81
C THR A 120 -6.81 3.25 -13.82
N LEU A 121 -6.00 4.23 -13.39
CA LEU A 121 -5.47 5.31 -14.22
C LEU A 121 -3.95 5.23 -14.19
N GLY A 122 -3.33 5.01 -15.36
CA GLY A 122 -1.87 5.01 -15.48
C GLY A 122 -1.26 6.38 -15.16
N ASN A 123 -0.03 6.40 -14.67
CA ASN A 123 0.74 7.61 -14.39
C ASN A 123 2.14 7.55 -15.04
N PRO A 124 2.39 8.20 -16.19
CA PRO A 124 1.39 8.90 -17.03
C PRO A 124 0.39 7.92 -17.65
N CYS A 125 -0.79 8.41 -18.02
CA CYS A 125 -1.81 7.58 -18.66
C CYS A 125 -1.31 7.08 -20.02
N LEU A 126 -0.78 5.87 -20.06
CA LEU A 126 -0.27 5.23 -21.27
C LEU A 126 -1.33 4.39 -22.01
N LEU A 127 -2.52 4.29 -21.45
CA LEU A 127 -3.66 3.66 -22.10
C LEU A 127 -4.31 4.68 -23.04
N TYR A 128 -3.69 4.87 -24.20
CA TYR A 128 -4.37 5.51 -25.31
C TYR A 128 -5.29 4.49 -25.95
N THR A 129 -6.58 4.58 -25.65
CA THR A 129 -7.59 3.95 -26.49
C THR A 129 -7.74 4.84 -27.70
N SER A 130 -7.13 4.45 -28.81
CA SER A 130 -7.42 5.05 -30.11
C SER A 130 -8.93 5.02 -30.31
N PRO A 131 -9.58 6.17 -30.58
CA PRO A 131 -10.96 6.12 -31.03
C PRO A 131 -10.98 5.37 -32.37
N SER A 132 -11.50 4.19 -32.36
CA SER A 132 -11.86 3.45 -33.57
C SER A 132 -13.07 4.09 -34.21
#